data_c024fe164f707f112b7e2b500f883381
#
_entry.id   c024fe164f707f112b7e2b500f883381
#
_cell.length_a   1.000
_cell.length_b   1.000
_cell.length_c   1.000
_cell.angle_alpha   90.00
_cell.angle_beta   90.00
_cell.angle_gamma   90.00
#
_symmetry.space_group_name_H-M   'P 1'
#
loop_
_entity.id
_entity.type
_entity.pdbx_description
1 polymer ?
#
loop_
_entity_poly.entity_id
_entity_poly.type
_entity_poly.pdbx_seq_one_letter_code
_entity_poly.pdbx_strand_id
1 'polypeptide(L)'
;KNVDSPIGSFGRCNEVSQGKDTTTGHWEMTGLLVDTPFKTFENGFPKEIIDEFERRTGRKVVANKPASGTAILDEFGEHQMKTGDVIVYTSADSVFQIAAHEDIIPLEELYDMCKIAREIMMGEYAVARVIARPYVGPCKGQFERTSNRRDYSLNPFDKTVLDNIKENGLDVIAVGKIEDIFNGQGITEAIHTKDNMDGVDQTINYIKKDNKGLIFTNLVDFD
;
A
#
# COMPACT_ATOMS: atom_id res chain seq x y z
N LYS A 1 -13.88 -0.88 -30.88
CA LYS A 1 -14.72 -0.98 -32.11
C LYS A 1 -16.01 -0.21 -31.87
N ASN A 2 -16.42 0.61 -32.83
CA ASN A 2 -17.73 1.22 -32.76
C ASN A 2 -18.79 0.13 -32.97
N VAL A 3 -19.91 0.25 -32.26
CA VAL A 3 -21.08 -0.60 -32.40
C VAL A 3 -22.24 0.29 -32.79
N ASP A 4 -23.00 -0.11 -33.82
CA ASP A 4 -24.11 0.68 -34.34
C ASP A 4 -25.30 0.77 -33.37
N SER A 5 -25.45 -0.24 -32.50
CA SER A 5 -26.51 -0.30 -31.48
C SER A 5 -25.96 -0.84 -30.17
N PRO A 6 -25.35 0.02 -29.32
CA PRO A 6 -24.84 -0.40 -28.03
C PRO A 6 -26.01 -0.75 -27.09
N ILE A 7 -25.84 -1.85 -26.34
CA ILE A 7 -26.80 -2.26 -25.30
C ILE A 7 -26.48 -1.65 -23.92
N GLY A 8 -25.33 -0.99 -23.80
CA GLY A 8 -24.90 -0.30 -22.59
C GLY A 8 -24.60 1.17 -22.85
N SER A 9 -24.37 1.92 -21.80
CA SER A 9 -23.95 3.32 -21.85
C SER A 9 -22.44 3.44 -21.70
N PHE A 10 -21.85 4.46 -22.29
CA PHE A 10 -20.45 4.82 -22.10
C PHE A 10 -20.31 6.32 -21.93
N GLY A 11 -19.22 6.74 -21.30
CA GLY A 11 -18.93 8.15 -21.08
C GLY A 11 -17.45 8.38 -20.84
N ARG A 12 -17.07 9.64 -20.74
CA ARG A 12 -15.74 10.07 -20.32
C ARG A 12 -15.86 10.68 -18.94
N CYS A 13 -15.07 10.20 -18.01
CA CYS A 13 -14.88 10.83 -16.71
C CYS A 13 -13.52 11.52 -16.68
N ASN A 14 -13.46 12.68 -16.02
CA ASN A 14 -12.21 13.35 -15.71
C ASN A 14 -11.99 13.22 -14.20
N GLU A 15 -10.77 12.87 -13.81
CA GLU A 15 -10.36 12.87 -12.42
C GLU A 15 -10.33 14.30 -11.89
N VAL A 16 -10.83 14.50 -10.67
CA VAL A 16 -10.89 15.79 -9.98
C VAL A 16 -9.83 15.86 -8.88
N SER A 17 -9.55 14.72 -8.25
CA SER A 17 -8.50 14.60 -7.23
C SER A 17 -7.12 14.99 -7.78
N GLN A 18 -6.29 15.57 -6.91
CA GLN A 18 -4.98 16.10 -7.30
C GLN A 18 -3.87 15.04 -7.33
N GLY A 19 -4.11 13.87 -6.74
CA GLY A 19 -3.17 12.74 -6.80
C GLY A 19 -3.26 11.99 -8.13
N LYS A 20 -2.24 11.19 -8.43
CA LYS A 20 -2.20 10.32 -9.62
C LYS A 20 -1.79 8.89 -9.28
N ASP A 21 -1.87 8.54 -8.02
CA ASP A 21 -1.60 7.21 -7.51
C ASP A 21 -2.86 6.35 -7.49
N THR A 22 -2.69 5.04 -7.45
CA THR A 22 -3.77 4.05 -7.43
C THR A 22 -4.79 4.29 -6.31
N THR A 23 -4.33 4.67 -5.12
CA THR A 23 -5.19 4.92 -3.95
C THR A 23 -6.13 6.10 -4.22
N THR A 24 -5.58 7.22 -4.68
CA THR A 24 -6.36 8.43 -5.02
C THR A 24 -7.45 8.13 -6.03
N GLY A 25 -7.12 7.46 -7.15
CA GLY A 25 -8.10 7.15 -8.19
C GLY A 25 -9.22 6.23 -7.72
N HIS A 26 -8.91 5.19 -6.93
CA HIS A 26 -9.93 4.28 -6.40
C HIS A 26 -10.82 4.95 -5.35
N TRP A 27 -10.25 5.81 -4.50
CA TRP A 27 -11.04 6.57 -3.53
C TRP A 27 -12.00 7.52 -4.23
N GLU A 28 -11.55 8.22 -5.27
CA GLU A 28 -12.43 9.10 -6.06
C GLU A 28 -13.57 8.33 -6.73
N MET A 29 -13.29 7.15 -7.31
CA MET A 29 -14.36 6.29 -7.88
C MET A 29 -15.42 5.89 -6.87
N THR A 30 -15.07 5.87 -5.57
CA THR A 30 -15.98 5.56 -4.47
C THR A 30 -16.51 6.78 -3.73
N GLY A 31 -16.30 7.97 -4.30
CA GLY A 31 -16.89 9.23 -3.84
C GLY A 31 -16.04 10.03 -2.87
N LEU A 32 -14.77 9.65 -2.65
CA LEU A 32 -13.86 10.36 -1.75
C LEU A 32 -12.82 11.14 -2.55
N LEU A 33 -12.98 12.46 -2.62
CA LEU A 33 -12.04 13.34 -3.33
C LEU A 33 -10.79 13.60 -2.47
N VAL A 34 -9.63 13.53 -3.12
CA VAL A 34 -8.32 13.81 -2.51
C VAL A 34 -7.83 15.16 -3.02
N ASP A 35 -8.13 16.23 -2.29
CA ASP A 35 -7.78 17.61 -2.68
C ASP A 35 -6.27 17.89 -2.58
N THR A 36 -5.58 17.20 -1.68
CA THR A 36 -4.13 17.35 -1.48
C THR A 36 -3.44 16.02 -1.79
N PRO A 37 -2.53 15.98 -2.78
CA PRO A 37 -1.79 14.77 -3.08
C PRO A 37 -1.00 14.28 -1.87
N PHE A 38 -0.85 12.96 -1.73
CA PHE A 38 0.03 12.38 -0.72
C PHE A 38 1.46 12.89 -0.91
N LYS A 39 2.11 13.24 0.21
CA LYS A 39 3.47 13.78 0.16
C LYS A 39 4.48 12.76 -0.36
N THR A 40 5.42 13.25 -1.14
CA THR A 40 6.68 12.58 -1.49
C THR A 40 7.84 13.27 -0.80
N PHE A 41 8.90 12.53 -0.52
CA PHE A 41 10.05 13.02 0.27
C PHE A 41 11.35 12.86 -0.52
N GLU A 42 11.57 13.77 -1.48
CA GLU A 42 12.72 13.72 -2.42
C GLU A 42 14.09 13.79 -1.72
N ASN A 43 14.15 14.33 -0.51
CA ASN A 43 15.38 14.46 0.27
C ASN A 43 15.40 13.59 1.53
N GLY A 44 14.51 12.58 1.59
CA GLY A 44 14.27 11.81 2.82
C GLY A 44 13.30 12.52 3.76
N PHE A 45 12.94 11.85 4.86
CA PHE A 45 11.96 12.33 5.83
C PHE A 45 12.56 13.40 6.74
N PRO A 46 11.76 14.38 7.20
CA PRO A 46 12.19 15.38 8.16
C PRO A 46 12.78 14.76 9.42
N LYS A 47 13.71 15.49 10.05
CA LYS A 47 14.40 15.00 11.24
C LYS A 47 13.44 14.66 12.39
N GLU A 48 12.41 15.47 12.60
CA GLU A 48 11.39 15.24 13.62
C GLU A 48 10.64 13.92 13.46
N ILE A 49 10.39 13.48 12.22
CA ILE A 49 9.77 12.20 11.91
C ILE A 49 10.70 11.04 12.28
N ILE A 50 11.97 11.16 11.90
CA ILE A 50 12.98 10.13 12.20
C ILE A 50 13.23 10.05 13.71
N ASP A 51 13.39 11.19 14.38
CA ASP A 51 13.60 11.23 15.84
C ASP A 51 12.42 10.60 16.60
N GLU A 52 11.18 10.88 16.19
CA GLU A 52 9.99 10.29 16.82
C GLU A 52 9.90 8.79 16.52
N PHE A 53 10.23 8.36 15.30
CA PHE A 53 10.28 6.94 14.95
C PHE A 53 11.33 6.21 15.79
N GLU A 54 12.56 6.71 15.88
CA GLU A 54 13.63 6.14 16.72
C GLU A 54 13.23 6.07 18.20
N ARG A 55 12.61 7.15 18.71
CA ARG A 55 12.14 7.22 20.09
C ARG A 55 11.11 6.14 20.42
N ARG A 56 10.16 5.91 19.50
CA ARG A 56 9.05 4.97 19.72
C ARG A 56 9.45 3.52 19.47
N THR A 57 10.34 3.27 18.53
CA THR A 57 10.77 1.92 18.16
C THR A 57 11.98 1.45 18.98
N GLY A 58 12.77 2.38 19.55
CA GLY A 58 14.03 2.06 20.21
C GLY A 58 15.17 1.68 19.25
N ARG A 59 14.94 1.75 17.94
CA ARG A 59 15.94 1.43 16.90
C ARG A 59 16.44 2.70 16.23
N LYS A 60 17.73 2.73 15.90
CA LYS A 60 18.32 3.79 15.12
C LYS A 60 18.01 3.61 13.63
N VAL A 61 17.90 4.74 12.94
CA VAL A 61 17.64 4.78 11.51
C VAL A 61 18.94 5.02 10.76
N VAL A 62 19.16 4.21 9.74
CA VAL A 62 20.21 4.42 8.75
C VAL A 62 19.58 4.65 7.38
N ALA A 63 20.25 5.40 6.54
CA ALA A 63 19.89 5.84 5.20
C ALA A 63 19.02 7.11 5.13
N ASN A 64 17.72 7.03 5.38
CA ASN A 64 16.75 8.14 5.25
C ASN A 64 16.91 8.94 3.94
N LYS A 65 16.78 8.28 2.79
CA LYS A 65 16.91 8.88 1.46
C LYS A 65 16.06 8.16 0.41
N PRO A 66 15.83 8.79 -0.76
CA PRO A 66 15.25 8.09 -1.90
C PRO A 66 16.26 7.06 -2.45
N ALA A 67 15.78 5.84 -2.71
CA ALA A 67 16.60 4.79 -3.31
C ALA A 67 15.77 3.65 -3.90
N SER A 68 16.37 2.89 -4.81
CA SER A 68 15.84 1.58 -5.18
C SER A 68 16.09 0.57 -4.06
N GLY A 69 15.19 -0.40 -3.92
CA GLY A 69 15.29 -1.37 -2.82
C GLY A 69 16.51 -2.29 -2.91
N THR A 70 17.06 -2.55 -4.10
CA THR A 70 18.30 -3.34 -4.27
C THR A 70 19.52 -2.50 -3.90
N ALA A 71 19.62 -1.29 -4.43
CA ALA A 71 20.74 -0.40 -4.16
C ALA A 71 20.88 -0.06 -2.67
N ILE A 72 19.77 0.18 -1.98
CA ILE A 72 19.81 0.54 -0.56
C ILE A 72 20.28 -0.63 0.32
N LEU A 73 19.93 -1.87 -0.04
CA LEU A 73 20.42 -3.05 0.67
C LEU A 73 21.92 -3.25 0.46
N ASP A 74 22.40 -3.07 -0.77
CA ASP A 74 23.82 -3.17 -1.06
C ASP A 74 24.67 -2.10 -0.36
N GLU A 75 24.09 -0.93 -0.07
CA GLU A 75 24.79 0.16 0.61
C GLU A 75 24.79 0.01 2.13
N PHE A 76 23.65 -0.41 2.72
CA PHE A 76 23.45 -0.39 4.17
C PHE A 76 23.21 -1.76 4.82
N GLY A 77 23.00 -2.83 4.03
CA GLY A 77 22.62 -4.12 4.56
C GLY A 77 23.64 -4.70 5.56
N GLU A 78 24.95 -4.62 5.25
CA GLU A 78 25.99 -5.09 6.17
C GLU A 78 26.07 -4.24 7.45
N HIS A 79 25.83 -2.93 7.35
CA HIS A 79 25.73 -2.06 8.52
C HIS A 79 24.55 -2.49 9.40
N GLN A 80 23.39 -2.65 8.80
CA GLN A 80 22.17 -3.08 9.49
C GLN A 80 22.37 -4.40 10.22
N MET A 81 23.01 -5.39 9.58
CA MET A 81 23.30 -6.69 10.21
C MET A 81 24.22 -6.59 11.42
N LYS A 82 25.16 -5.64 11.42
CA LYS A 82 26.12 -5.44 12.53
C LYS A 82 25.55 -4.68 13.72
N THR A 83 24.68 -3.70 13.45
CA THR A 83 24.21 -2.74 14.47
C THR A 83 22.80 -3.03 14.95
N GLY A 84 21.97 -3.66 14.11
CA GLY A 84 20.53 -3.77 14.35
C GLY A 84 19.77 -2.47 14.09
N ASP A 85 20.40 -1.45 13.47
CA ASP A 85 19.71 -0.25 12.99
C ASP A 85 18.74 -0.64 11.88
N VAL A 86 17.74 0.18 11.59
CA VAL A 86 16.79 -0.10 10.51
C VAL A 86 17.06 0.78 9.29
N ILE A 87 16.95 0.22 8.10
CA ILE A 87 17.11 0.96 6.86
C ILE A 87 15.78 1.63 6.52
N VAL A 88 15.69 2.96 6.69
CA VAL A 88 14.53 3.74 6.27
C VAL A 88 14.84 4.40 4.92
N TYR A 89 13.93 4.28 3.97
CA TYR A 89 14.08 4.88 2.66
C TYR A 89 12.73 5.16 2.00
N THR A 90 12.73 5.96 0.97
CA THR A 90 11.57 6.29 0.15
C THR A 90 11.85 6.03 -1.34
N SER A 91 10.91 6.38 -2.19
CA SER A 91 11.05 6.36 -3.66
C SER A 91 10.34 7.58 -4.27
N ALA A 92 10.13 7.58 -5.58
CA ALA A 92 9.30 8.60 -6.24
C ALA A 92 7.82 8.53 -5.83
N ASP A 93 7.39 7.37 -5.29
CA ASP A 93 6.04 7.20 -4.76
C ASP A 93 5.94 7.76 -3.33
N SER A 94 4.69 7.98 -2.88
CA SER A 94 4.39 8.39 -1.51
C SER A 94 4.47 7.21 -0.54
N VAL A 95 5.68 6.81 -0.18
CA VAL A 95 5.94 5.62 0.65
C VAL A 95 7.00 5.86 1.72
N PHE A 96 6.79 5.25 2.90
CA PHE A 96 7.79 5.09 3.97
C PHE A 96 8.16 3.61 4.03
N GLN A 97 9.40 3.27 3.70
CA GLN A 97 9.83 1.87 3.62
C GLN A 97 10.86 1.56 4.70
N ILE A 98 10.68 0.43 5.37
CA ILE A 98 11.57 -0.06 6.43
C ILE A 98 12.13 -1.40 5.99
N ALA A 99 13.44 -1.48 5.76
CA ALA A 99 14.11 -2.74 5.47
C ALA A 99 14.93 -3.23 6.67
N ALA A 100 14.83 -4.53 6.94
CA ALA A 100 15.58 -5.22 7.99
C ALA A 100 15.85 -6.66 7.59
N HIS A 101 17.01 -7.18 7.98
CA HIS A 101 17.38 -8.58 7.78
C HIS A 101 16.61 -9.47 8.76
N GLU A 102 16.00 -10.55 8.27
CA GLU A 102 15.11 -11.40 9.08
C GLU A 102 15.80 -12.11 10.24
N ASP A 103 17.09 -12.43 10.09
CA ASP A 103 17.87 -13.05 11.17
C ASP A 103 18.31 -12.05 12.26
N ILE A 104 18.22 -10.75 12.01
CA ILE A 104 18.67 -9.68 12.92
C ILE A 104 17.47 -9.02 13.62
N ILE A 105 16.41 -8.76 12.87
CA ILE A 105 15.17 -8.18 13.39
C ILE A 105 14.02 -9.12 13.02
N PRO A 106 13.38 -9.76 14.02
CA PRO A 106 12.24 -10.64 13.77
C PRO A 106 11.11 -9.93 13.01
N LEU A 107 10.41 -10.67 12.15
CA LEU A 107 9.33 -10.13 11.32
C LEU A 107 8.26 -9.38 12.13
N GLU A 108 7.86 -9.91 13.28
CA GLU A 108 6.86 -9.26 14.14
C GLU A 108 7.35 -7.91 14.65
N GLU A 109 8.64 -7.77 15.01
CA GLU A 109 9.21 -6.49 15.40
C GLU A 109 9.22 -5.50 14.22
N LEU A 110 9.60 -5.96 13.03
CA LEU A 110 9.55 -5.13 11.81
C LEU A 110 8.12 -4.66 11.52
N TYR A 111 7.13 -5.54 11.66
CA TYR A 111 5.73 -5.19 11.46
C TYR A 111 5.21 -4.20 12.51
N ASP A 112 5.62 -4.33 13.76
CA ASP A 112 5.25 -3.37 14.80
C ASP A 112 5.90 -2.00 14.57
N MET A 113 7.14 -1.94 14.11
CA MET A 113 7.76 -0.69 13.66
C MET A 113 7.01 -0.05 12.50
N CYS A 114 6.49 -0.84 11.54
CA CYS A 114 5.66 -0.32 10.45
C CYS A 114 4.32 0.24 10.94
N LYS A 115 3.68 -0.38 11.94
CA LYS A 115 2.47 0.18 12.58
C LYS A 115 2.76 1.52 13.26
N ILE A 116 3.87 1.60 14.00
CA ILE A 116 4.34 2.85 14.62
C ILE A 116 4.59 3.93 13.55
N ALA A 117 5.29 3.58 12.48
CA ALA A 117 5.53 4.49 11.36
C ALA A 117 4.21 4.95 10.72
N ARG A 118 3.22 4.05 10.57
CA ARG A 118 1.89 4.41 10.03
C ARG A 118 1.18 5.46 10.89
N GLU A 119 1.28 5.36 12.22
CA GLU A 119 0.71 6.35 13.13
C GLU A 119 1.43 7.71 13.07
N ILE A 120 2.76 7.71 12.88
CA ILE A 120 3.57 8.93 12.74
C ILE A 120 3.30 9.63 11.40
N MET A 121 3.22 8.84 10.32
CA MET A 121 3.06 9.34 8.95
C MET A 121 1.61 9.68 8.61
N MET A 122 1.02 10.60 9.39
CA MET A 122 -0.35 11.10 9.28
C MET A 122 -0.39 12.63 9.13
N GLY A 123 -1.56 13.19 8.85
CA GLY A 123 -1.76 14.63 8.71
C GLY A 123 -0.89 15.20 7.57
N GLU A 124 -0.15 16.26 7.88
CA GLU A 124 0.72 16.93 6.89
C GLU A 124 1.89 16.07 6.38
N TYR A 125 2.24 15.00 7.08
CA TYR A 125 3.28 14.04 6.68
C TYR A 125 2.72 12.74 6.10
N ALA A 126 1.42 12.69 5.83
CA ALA A 126 0.77 11.47 5.37
C ALA A 126 1.39 10.94 4.08
N VAL A 127 1.80 9.67 4.13
CA VAL A 127 2.19 8.90 2.93
C VAL A 127 1.11 7.87 2.62
N ALA A 128 0.96 7.52 1.36
CA ALA A 128 -0.02 6.54 0.92
C ALA A 128 0.20 5.17 1.58
N ARG A 129 1.47 4.74 1.71
CA ARG A 129 1.80 3.43 2.31
C ARG A 129 3.05 3.49 3.18
N VAL A 130 3.02 2.75 4.28
CA VAL A 130 4.23 2.30 5.00
C VAL A 130 4.47 0.85 4.63
N ILE A 131 5.71 0.48 4.31
CA ILE A 131 6.02 -0.83 3.73
C ILE A 131 7.13 -1.51 4.53
N ALA A 132 6.83 -2.70 5.05
CA ALA A 132 7.84 -3.62 5.56
C ALA A 132 8.55 -4.30 4.39
N ARG A 133 9.88 -4.19 4.37
CA ARG A 133 10.77 -4.78 3.34
C ARG A 133 11.79 -5.71 3.97
N PRO A 134 11.37 -6.88 4.48
CA PRO A 134 12.32 -7.85 5.00
C PRO A 134 13.21 -8.40 3.89
N TYR A 135 14.44 -8.74 4.26
CA TYR A 135 15.42 -9.32 3.35
C TYR A 135 16.30 -10.35 4.08
N VAL A 136 16.99 -11.16 3.29
CA VAL A 136 17.95 -12.16 3.72
C VAL A 136 19.22 -12.05 2.88
N GLY A 137 20.26 -12.79 3.24
CA GLY A 137 21.51 -12.88 2.49
C GLY A 137 22.73 -12.53 3.34
N PRO A 138 23.91 -13.14 3.06
CA PRO A 138 25.08 -13.05 3.93
C PRO A 138 25.87 -11.73 3.79
N CYS A 139 25.80 -11.05 2.65
CA CYS A 139 26.62 -9.87 2.38
C CYS A 139 26.15 -9.10 1.14
N LYS A 140 26.75 -7.94 0.92
CA LYS A 140 26.57 -7.10 -0.25
C LYS A 140 26.60 -7.90 -1.58
N GLY A 141 25.68 -7.64 -2.47
CA GLY A 141 25.50 -8.31 -3.76
C GLY A 141 24.79 -9.66 -3.67
N GLN A 142 24.45 -10.12 -2.45
CA GLN A 142 23.72 -11.36 -2.20
C GLN A 142 22.46 -11.14 -1.34
N PHE A 143 22.09 -9.88 -1.11
CA PHE A 143 20.85 -9.57 -0.41
C PHE A 143 19.64 -9.75 -1.30
N GLU A 144 18.65 -10.48 -0.80
CA GLU A 144 17.40 -10.75 -1.49
C GLU A 144 16.20 -10.36 -0.61
N ARG A 145 15.24 -9.65 -1.19
CA ARG A 145 13.97 -9.33 -0.53
C ARG A 145 13.12 -10.59 -0.47
N THR A 146 12.52 -10.83 0.69
CA THR A 146 11.64 -11.97 0.91
C THR A 146 10.19 -11.67 0.50
N SER A 147 9.38 -12.71 0.44
CA SER A 147 7.92 -12.61 0.24
C SER A 147 7.16 -12.10 1.47
N ASN A 148 7.83 -11.95 2.62
CA ASN A 148 7.25 -11.46 3.89
C ASN A 148 7.03 -9.93 3.91
N ARG A 149 6.98 -9.30 2.74
CA ARG A 149 6.57 -7.91 2.59
C ARG A 149 5.17 -7.70 3.13
N ARG A 150 4.96 -6.58 3.85
CA ARG A 150 3.64 -6.08 4.24
C ARG A 150 3.51 -4.60 3.94
N ASP A 151 2.37 -4.22 3.40
CA ASP A 151 2.00 -2.84 3.16
C ASP A 151 0.96 -2.41 4.21
N TYR A 152 1.18 -1.23 4.79
CA TYR A 152 0.29 -0.57 5.74
C TYR A 152 -0.24 0.69 5.06
N SER A 153 -1.33 0.54 4.34
CA SER A 153 -1.97 1.62 3.61
C SER A 153 -2.61 2.64 4.55
N LEU A 154 -2.80 3.85 4.06
CA LEU A 154 -3.62 4.84 4.72
C LEU A 154 -5.09 4.41 4.59
N ASN A 155 -5.85 4.53 5.67
CA ASN A 155 -7.31 4.37 5.58
C ASN A 155 -7.91 5.55 4.82
N PRO A 156 -8.99 5.33 4.06
CA PRO A 156 -9.83 6.42 3.60
C PRO A 156 -10.14 7.37 4.77
N PHE A 157 -9.95 8.66 4.56
CA PHE A 157 -10.12 9.66 5.64
C PHE A 157 -11.58 10.01 5.91
N ASP A 158 -12.51 9.52 5.07
CA ASP A 158 -13.95 9.64 5.25
C ASP A 158 -14.65 8.41 4.69
N LYS A 159 -15.98 8.35 4.87
CA LYS A 159 -16.82 7.27 4.35
C LYS A 159 -16.86 7.28 2.84
N THR A 160 -16.72 6.09 2.29
CA THR A 160 -16.85 5.82 0.86
C THR A 160 -18.20 5.16 0.56
N VAL A 161 -18.50 4.97 -0.72
CA VAL A 161 -19.68 4.17 -1.10
C VAL A 161 -19.61 2.74 -0.58
N LEU A 162 -18.39 2.19 -0.37
CA LEU A 162 -18.19 0.84 0.18
C LEU A 162 -18.71 0.77 1.63
N ASP A 163 -18.40 1.79 2.44
CA ASP A 163 -18.90 1.87 3.82
C ASP A 163 -20.44 1.94 3.84
N ASN A 164 -21.02 2.75 2.97
CA ASN A 164 -22.47 2.89 2.88
C ASN A 164 -23.16 1.57 2.49
N ILE A 165 -22.60 0.82 1.56
CA ILE A 165 -23.13 -0.50 1.14
C ILE A 165 -23.08 -1.45 2.33
N LYS A 166 -21.93 -1.57 2.99
CA LYS A 166 -21.73 -2.45 4.15
C LYS A 166 -22.65 -2.08 5.33
N GLU A 167 -22.79 -0.80 5.66
CA GLU A 167 -23.66 -0.31 6.74
C GLU A 167 -25.14 -0.60 6.49
N ASN A 168 -25.55 -0.75 5.24
CA ASN A 168 -26.90 -1.18 4.87
C ASN A 168 -27.06 -2.72 4.82
N GLY A 169 -26.10 -3.47 5.34
CA GLY A 169 -26.17 -4.93 5.42
C GLY A 169 -26.02 -5.64 4.07
N LEU A 170 -25.39 -4.96 3.10
CA LEU A 170 -25.09 -5.50 1.79
C LEU A 170 -23.62 -5.93 1.67
N ASP A 171 -23.33 -6.79 0.70
CA ASP A 171 -22.00 -7.31 0.46
C ASP A 171 -21.13 -6.31 -0.28
N VAL A 172 -19.85 -6.22 0.12
CA VAL A 172 -18.77 -5.56 -0.64
C VAL A 172 -17.65 -6.56 -0.77
N ILE A 173 -17.54 -7.13 -1.97
CA ILE A 173 -16.56 -8.16 -2.29
C ILE A 173 -15.40 -7.54 -3.04
N ALA A 174 -14.22 -7.56 -2.43
CA ALA A 174 -12.98 -7.04 -3.00
C ALA A 174 -12.22 -8.15 -3.71
N VAL A 175 -11.94 -7.96 -5.01
CA VAL A 175 -11.15 -8.90 -5.81
C VAL A 175 -9.86 -8.21 -6.28
N GLY A 176 -8.72 -8.85 -6.05
CA GLY A 176 -7.41 -8.29 -6.37
C GLY A 176 -6.89 -7.35 -5.29
N LYS A 177 -6.38 -6.18 -5.65
CA LYS A 177 -5.77 -5.19 -4.73
C LYS A 177 -6.77 -4.31 -3.97
N ILE A 178 -8.07 -4.48 -4.15
CA ILE A 178 -9.08 -3.57 -3.58
C ILE A 178 -9.00 -3.51 -2.06
N GLU A 179 -8.81 -4.66 -1.39
CA GLU A 179 -8.66 -4.69 0.07
C GLU A 179 -7.47 -3.84 0.53
N ASP A 180 -6.32 -3.96 -0.13
CA ASP A 180 -5.11 -3.20 0.18
C ASP A 180 -5.29 -1.69 -0.05
N ILE A 181 -5.99 -1.31 -1.13
CA ILE A 181 -6.24 0.10 -1.49
C ILE A 181 -7.12 0.80 -0.46
N PHE A 182 -8.12 0.09 0.07
CA PHE A 182 -9.03 0.61 1.10
C PHE A 182 -8.64 0.20 2.52
N ASN A 183 -7.52 -0.52 2.69
CA ASN A 183 -7.06 -1.07 3.97
C ASN A 183 -8.19 -1.82 4.72
N GLY A 184 -9.01 -2.57 3.98
CA GLY A 184 -10.15 -3.33 4.50
C GLY A 184 -11.39 -2.51 4.86
N GLN A 185 -11.33 -1.15 4.78
CA GLN A 185 -12.46 -0.29 5.11
C GLN A 185 -13.62 -0.50 4.13
N GLY A 186 -14.82 -0.69 4.66
CA GLY A 186 -16.04 -0.88 3.87
C GLY A 186 -16.17 -2.25 3.19
N ILE A 187 -15.22 -3.18 3.37
CA ILE A 187 -15.17 -4.49 2.71
C ILE A 187 -15.77 -5.57 3.61
N THR A 188 -16.57 -6.49 3.05
CA THR A 188 -17.16 -7.63 3.76
C THR A 188 -16.42 -8.94 3.49
N GLU A 189 -15.90 -9.12 2.29
CA GLU A 189 -15.10 -10.28 1.87
C GLU A 189 -14.05 -9.86 0.87
N ALA A 190 -12.84 -10.46 0.93
CA ALA A 190 -11.74 -10.14 0.03
C ALA A 190 -11.06 -11.40 -0.49
N ILE A 191 -10.55 -11.33 -1.73
CA ILE A 191 -9.71 -12.35 -2.35
C ILE A 191 -8.59 -11.71 -3.15
N HIS A 192 -7.34 -12.05 -2.81
CA HIS A 192 -6.18 -11.68 -3.60
C HIS A 192 -6.08 -12.55 -4.85
N THR A 193 -5.56 -11.99 -5.93
CA THR A 193 -5.43 -12.66 -7.22
C THR A 193 -3.98 -12.69 -7.69
N LYS A 194 -3.64 -13.67 -8.51
CA LYS A 194 -2.29 -13.89 -9.06
C LYS A 194 -2.04 -13.06 -10.30
N ASP A 195 -3.05 -12.95 -11.14
CA ASP A 195 -3.04 -12.26 -12.44
C ASP A 195 -4.45 -11.83 -12.83
N ASN A 196 -4.60 -11.19 -14.00
CA ASN A 196 -5.89 -10.71 -14.49
C ASN A 196 -6.90 -11.85 -14.73
N MET A 197 -6.47 -13.00 -15.21
CA MET A 197 -7.40 -14.09 -15.50
C MET A 197 -7.94 -14.72 -14.22
N ASP A 198 -7.09 -14.89 -13.19
CA ASP A 198 -7.56 -15.28 -11.86
C ASP A 198 -8.58 -14.25 -11.32
N GLY A 199 -8.32 -12.94 -11.51
CA GLY A 199 -9.25 -11.88 -11.15
C GLY A 199 -10.61 -12.00 -11.85
N VAL A 200 -10.61 -12.30 -13.13
CA VAL A 200 -11.84 -12.56 -13.91
C VAL A 200 -12.57 -13.80 -13.40
N ASP A 201 -11.86 -14.91 -13.18
CA ASP A 201 -12.44 -16.16 -12.71
C ASP A 201 -13.04 -16.01 -11.30
N GLN A 202 -12.36 -15.34 -10.38
CA GLN A 202 -12.89 -15.03 -9.05
C GLN A 202 -14.13 -14.15 -9.14
N THR A 203 -14.12 -13.12 -9.98
CA THR A 203 -15.29 -12.26 -10.19
C THR A 203 -16.50 -13.08 -10.69
N ILE A 204 -16.29 -13.96 -11.68
CA ILE A 204 -17.35 -14.83 -12.20
C ILE A 204 -17.86 -15.79 -11.12
N ASN A 205 -16.95 -16.33 -10.28
CA ASN A 205 -17.34 -17.20 -9.17
C ASN A 205 -18.23 -16.47 -8.16
N TYR A 206 -17.92 -15.21 -7.84
CA TYR A 206 -18.75 -14.41 -6.95
C TYR A 206 -20.09 -14.02 -7.57
N ILE A 207 -20.14 -13.68 -8.86
CA ILE A 207 -21.40 -13.41 -9.59
C ILE A 207 -22.37 -14.61 -9.54
N LYS A 208 -21.84 -15.83 -9.49
CA LYS A 208 -22.65 -17.05 -9.42
C LYS A 208 -23.20 -17.37 -8.02
N LYS A 209 -22.67 -16.73 -6.97
CA LYS A 209 -23.17 -16.88 -5.60
C LYS A 209 -24.38 -15.94 -5.42
N ASP A 210 -25.19 -16.22 -4.38
CA ASP A 210 -26.32 -15.37 -3.99
C ASP A 210 -25.83 -14.17 -3.16
N ASN A 211 -25.00 -13.30 -3.79
CA ASN A 211 -24.49 -12.08 -3.19
C ASN A 211 -25.40 -10.91 -3.52
N LYS A 212 -25.59 -10.00 -2.58
CA LYS A 212 -26.37 -8.78 -2.79
C LYS A 212 -25.57 -7.56 -2.40
N GLY A 213 -25.03 -6.86 -3.39
CA GLY A 213 -24.18 -5.69 -3.15
C GLY A 213 -23.26 -5.39 -4.31
N LEU A 214 -21.98 -5.14 -4.02
CA LEU A 214 -20.95 -4.76 -4.98
C LEU A 214 -19.84 -5.80 -5.04
N ILE A 215 -19.45 -6.21 -6.23
CA ILE A 215 -18.18 -6.90 -6.50
C ILE A 215 -17.26 -5.86 -7.14
N PHE A 216 -16.19 -5.50 -6.44
CA PHE A 216 -15.21 -4.52 -6.92
C PHE A 216 -13.91 -5.26 -7.27
N THR A 217 -13.55 -5.26 -8.54
CA THR A 217 -12.41 -6.00 -9.06
C THR A 217 -11.34 -5.06 -9.61
N ASN A 218 -10.10 -5.23 -9.15
CA ASN A 218 -8.92 -4.62 -9.75
C ASN A 218 -8.15 -5.67 -10.55
N LEU A 219 -7.96 -5.42 -11.85
CA LEU A 219 -7.17 -6.27 -12.76
C LEU A 219 -5.73 -5.78 -12.77
N VAL A 220 -4.86 -6.48 -12.05
CA VAL A 220 -3.53 -6.02 -11.63
C VAL A 220 -2.50 -5.85 -12.74
N ASP A 221 -2.68 -6.46 -13.94
CA ASP A 221 -1.73 -6.35 -15.04
C ASP A 221 -1.76 -4.96 -15.72
N PHE A 222 -2.71 -4.11 -15.37
CA PHE A 222 -2.83 -2.73 -15.84
C PHE A 222 -2.21 -1.70 -14.86
N ASP A 223 -1.67 -2.17 -13.76
CA ASP A 223 -1.18 -1.34 -12.65
C ASP A 223 0.32 -1.00 -12.80
#